data_ee8d6ed4d2d6e61a1bd9bf0cb1d8d18a
#
_entry.id   ee8d6ed4d2d6e61a1bd9bf0cb1d8d18a
#
_cell.length_a   1.000
_cell.length_b   1.000
_cell.length_c   1.000
_cell.angle_alpha   90.00
_cell.angle_beta   90.00
_cell.angle_gamma   90.00
#
_symmetry.space_group_name_H-M   'P 1'
#
loop_
_entity.id
_entity.type
_entity.pdbx_description
1 polymer ?
#
loop_
_entity_poly.entity_id
_entity_poly.type
_entity_poly.pdbx_seq_one_letter_code
_entity_poly.pdbx_strand_id
1 'polypeptide(L)'
;MAVIESNGTLPCIKASTTAECHALAIACYRGTIARLTTENNQIMPHTIAKNLSLIAAIDLGSNSFHMVVAKAHHTEIRILERLGEKVQLAAGIDEERMLSEEAMERGLDCLKRFSQLINGMPAGAVRIVGTNALREARNRNEFIQRAEAILGHPVEVISGREEARLIYLGVSHTLADTPGKRLVADIGGGSTEFIIGQRFEPLLRESLQMGCVSFTQRYFRDGKITPARYAQAYTAARLELMSIENALHRLTWDEAIGSSGTIRAIGAAIKAGGLGNGEVNAEGLAWVKRKLFKLGEVDKIDFDGVKPDRRTIFPAGLAILEAIFDALELNRMDHCDGALREGVLFDLLGRHHHEDVRERTLNSLMERYHVDQGQAARVERKALHAFDQVADAWNLKDGNWRDLLGWAAKVHEIGLDIAHYHYHKHGAYLIEHSDLAGFSREDQQMMALLVRGHRRNIPKDRYAELGDEGVKLLRLCVLLRFAILFHHIRGTQQMPKVELHGGDNSLDVAFPEGWLEQNQLTQADFANEAEWLARVGFVLSVR
;
A
#
# COMPACT_ATOMS: atom_id res chain seq x y z
N MET A 1 22.85 60.00 19.27
CA MET A 1 21.62 60.75 19.09
C MET A 1 21.40 60.98 17.61
N ALA A 2 20.67 60.16 16.97
CA ALA A 2 19.98 60.36 15.68
C ALA A 2 19.11 59.15 15.42
N VAL A 3 17.79 59.37 15.44
CA VAL A 3 16.75 58.41 15.07
C VAL A 3 16.70 58.38 13.55
N ILE A 4 16.69 57.20 12.96
CA ILE A 4 16.39 57.01 11.55
C ILE A 4 15.19 56.06 11.44
N GLU A 5 14.06 56.63 11.05
CA GLU A 5 12.88 55.92 10.58
C GLU A 5 13.18 55.28 9.20
N SER A 6 12.87 54.01 9.02
CA SER A 6 12.97 53.33 7.73
C SER A 6 11.58 53.02 7.17
N ASN A 7 11.10 53.89 6.32
CA ASN A 7 10.03 53.54 5.37
C ASN A 7 10.69 53.04 4.08
N GLY A 8 10.67 51.73 3.86
CA GLY A 8 11.19 51.09 2.67
C GLY A 8 10.07 50.59 1.76
N THR A 9 9.64 51.43 0.84
CA THR A 9 8.80 51.00 -0.31
C THR A 9 9.69 50.38 -1.38
N LEU A 10 9.45 49.14 -1.74
CA LEU A 10 10.08 48.46 -2.86
C LEU A 10 9.60 49.03 -4.21
N PRO A 11 10.50 49.28 -5.19
CA PRO A 11 10.11 49.75 -6.50
C PRO A 11 9.44 48.64 -7.31
N CYS A 12 8.31 48.97 -7.92
CA CYS A 12 7.57 48.14 -8.86
C CYS A 12 8.31 48.06 -10.18
N ILE A 13 8.93 46.92 -10.47
CA ILE A 13 9.59 46.67 -11.78
C ILE A 13 8.52 46.06 -12.70
N LYS A 14 8.18 46.77 -13.78
CA LYS A 14 7.31 46.25 -14.85
C LYS A 14 8.08 45.24 -15.70
N ALA A 15 7.79 43.95 -15.57
CA ALA A 15 8.27 42.93 -16.46
C ALA A 15 7.38 42.87 -17.73
N SER A 16 7.99 42.81 -18.90
CA SER A 16 7.32 42.95 -20.20
C SER A 16 7.00 41.63 -20.89
N THR A 17 7.41 40.48 -20.34
CA THR A 17 7.07 39.16 -20.89
C THR A 17 6.91 38.08 -19.83
N THR A 18 6.09 37.05 -20.13
CA THR A 18 5.82 35.90 -19.25
C THR A 18 7.06 35.05 -18.92
N ALA A 19 8.09 35.11 -19.77
CA ALA A 19 9.35 34.36 -19.57
C ALA A 19 10.23 35.00 -18.49
N GLU A 20 10.22 36.32 -18.33
CA GLU A 20 10.98 37.02 -17.30
C GLU A 20 10.40 36.86 -15.88
N CYS A 21 9.06 36.71 -15.78
CA CYS A 21 8.41 36.41 -14.51
C CYS A 21 8.77 34.99 -13.99
N HIS A 22 8.92 34.01 -14.88
CA HIS A 22 9.32 32.65 -14.48
C HIS A 22 10.78 32.58 -14.02
N ALA A 23 11.68 33.32 -14.67
CA ALA A 23 13.11 33.35 -14.30
C ALA A 23 13.32 34.03 -12.93
N LEU A 24 12.56 35.09 -12.63
CA LEU A 24 12.61 35.79 -11.34
C LEU A 24 12.02 34.97 -10.20
N ALA A 25 10.95 34.20 -10.43
CA ALA A 25 10.36 33.31 -9.44
C ALA A 25 11.32 32.17 -9.07
N ILE A 26 12.04 31.60 -10.04
CA ILE A 26 13.05 30.55 -9.81
C ILE A 26 14.28 31.10 -9.06
N ALA A 27 14.70 32.32 -9.34
CA ALA A 27 15.81 32.96 -8.66
C ALA A 27 15.48 33.32 -7.20
N CYS A 28 14.27 33.80 -6.90
CA CYS A 28 13.79 34.05 -5.55
C CYS A 28 13.66 32.75 -4.74
N TYR A 29 13.18 31.67 -5.36
CA TYR A 29 13.04 30.37 -4.70
C TYR A 29 14.41 29.76 -4.35
N ARG A 30 15.42 29.90 -5.20
CA ARG A 30 16.79 29.45 -4.93
C ARG A 30 17.50 30.27 -3.86
N GLY A 31 17.23 31.56 -3.79
CA GLY A 31 17.80 32.46 -2.77
C GLY A 31 17.26 32.22 -1.35
N THR A 32 16.00 31.79 -1.23
CA THR A 32 15.36 31.49 0.06
C THR A 32 15.80 30.13 0.60
N ILE A 33 16.02 29.14 -0.25
CA ILE A 33 16.54 27.82 0.15
C ILE A 33 18.00 27.93 0.61
N ALA A 34 18.81 28.76 -0.03
CA ALA A 34 20.22 28.94 0.35
C ALA A 34 20.43 29.66 1.71
N ARG A 35 19.43 30.40 2.21
CA ARG A 35 19.49 31.05 3.54
C ARG A 35 18.95 30.20 4.68
N LEU A 36 18.17 29.15 4.39
CA LEU A 36 17.64 28.23 5.40
C LEU A 36 18.55 27.02 5.68
N THR A 37 19.63 26.87 4.89
CA THR A 37 20.57 25.74 5.02
C THR A 37 21.83 26.05 5.84
N THR A 38 22.01 27.26 6.37
CA THR A 38 23.24 27.66 7.10
C THR A 38 23.10 27.76 8.62
N GLU A 39 21.95 27.55 9.22
CA GLU A 39 21.76 27.64 10.67
C GLU A 39 21.04 26.47 11.32
N ASN A 40 21.33 25.24 10.98
CA ASN A 40 21.02 24.08 11.85
C ASN A 40 21.75 22.81 11.38
N ASN A 41 23.09 22.85 11.53
CA ASN A 41 23.89 21.66 11.34
C ASN A 41 24.24 21.07 12.71
N GLN A 42 23.33 20.32 13.34
CA GLN A 42 23.71 19.36 14.37
C GLN A 42 22.78 18.15 14.35
N ILE A 43 23.34 17.03 13.84
CA ILE A 43 23.07 15.64 14.20
C ILE A 43 21.72 15.08 13.78
N MET A 44 21.66 14.57 12.56
CA MET A 44 20.86 13.41 12.19
C MET A 44 21.78 12.33 11.60
N PRO A 45 21.61 11.05 11.89
CA PRO A 45 22.42 9.99 11.31
C PRO A 45 22.02 9.75 9.84
N HIS A 46 22.65 10.51 8.94
CA HIS A 46 22.62 10.27 7.50
C HIS A 46 23.51 9.07 7.16
N THR A 47 23.04 7.84 7.35
CA THR A 47 23.89 6.69 6.97
C THR A 47 23.19 5.57 6.20
N ILE A 48 21.91 5.71 5.80
CA ILE A 48 21.24 4.67 4.97
C ILE A 48 20.86 5.18 3.56
N ALA A 49 20.82 6.46 3.28
CA ALA A 49 20.36 7.02 2.00
C ALA A 49 21.43 7.11 0.89
N LYS A 50 22.55 6.40 0.98
CA LYS A 50 23.57 6.38 -0.08
C LYS A 50 23.59 5.01 -0.77
N ASN A 51 23.09 4.99 -2.03
CA ASN A 51 23.24 3.93 -3.04
C ASN A 51 22.29 2.73 -2.98
N LEU A 52 20.98 2.91 -3.00
CA LEU A 52 20.12 1.90 -3.62
C LEU A 52 20.27 2.01 -5.14
N SER A 53 21.30 1.37 -5.71
CA SER A 53 21.49 1.33 -7.16
C SER A 53 20.56 0.30 -7.81
N LEU A 54 20.15 -0.74 -7.09
CA LEU A 54 19.24 -1.79 -7.55
C LEU A 54 18.02 -1.88 -6.65
N ILE A 55 16.85 -1.93 -7.26
CA ILE A 55 15.56 -2.16 -6.60
C ILE A 55 14.80 -3.26 -7.34
N ALA A 56 13.96 -4.00 -6.63
CA ALA A 56 13.13 -5.05 -7.22
C ALA A 56 11.69 -5.00 -6.70
N ALA A 57 10.74 -5.30 -7.59
CA ALA A 57 9.35 -5.51 -7.25
C ALA A 57 8.90 -6.90 -7.70
N ILE A 58 8.20 -7.62 -6.82
CA ILE A 58 7.61 -8.93 -7.12
C ILE A 58 6.11 -8.84 -6.87
N ASP A 59 5.33 -9.24 -7.87
CA ASP A 59 3.87 -9.34 -7.83
C ASP A 59 3.48 -10.81 -7.80
N LEU A 60 2.86 -11.25 -6.71
CA LEU A 60 2.32 -12.59 -6.53
C LEU A 60 0.84 -12.59 -6.94
N GLY A 61 0.63 -12.53 -8.25
CA GLY A 61 -0.71 -12.45 -8.85
C GLY A 61 -1.45 -13.80 -8.85
N SER A 62 -2.76 -13.74 -9.01
CA SER A 62 -3.64 -14.93 -9.03
C SER A 62 -3.36 -15.90 -10.19
N ASN A 63 -2.95 -15.41 -11.35
CA ASN A 63 -2.64 -16.21 -12.54
C ASN A 63 -1.13 -16.38 -12.76
N SER A 64 -0.36 -15.34 -12.55
CA SER A 64 1.06 -15.30 -12.86
C SER A 64 1.81 -14.51 -11.81
N PHE A 65 3.03 -14.94 -11.49
CA PHE A 65 3.97 -14.15 -10.71
C PHE A 65 4.85 -13.34 -11.66
N HIS A 66 5.12 -12.11 -11.29
CA HIS A 66 5.97 -11.22 -12.06
C HIS A 66 7.04 -10.60 -11.19
N MET A 67 8.23 -10.46 -11.73
CA MET A 67 9.32 -9.74 -11.10
C MET A 67 9.88 -8.72 -12.08
N VAL A 68 10.26 -7.57 -11.54
CA VAL A 68 11.04 -6.57 -12.25
C VAL A 68 12.20 -6.14 -11.37
N VAL A 69 13.39 -6.12 -11.96
CA VAL A 69 14.61 -5.58 -11.34
C VAL A 69 15.00 -4.34 -12.10
N ALA A 70 15.30 -3.28 -11.38
CA ALA A 70 15.60 -1.99 -11.95
C ALA A 70 16.77 -1.29 -11.24
N LYS A 71 17.45 -0.42 -11.95
CA LYS A 71 18.41 0.52 -11.38
C LYS A 71 17.71 1.85 -11.13
N ALA A 72 17.71 2.29 -9.89
CA ALA A 72 17.22 3.60 -9.50
C ALA A 72 18.37 4.62 -9.54
N HIS A 73 18.12 5.77 -10.16
CA HIS A 73 19.05 6.88 -10.18
C HIS A 73 18.25 8.19 -10.02
N HIS A 74 18.31 8.78 -8.83
CA HIS A 74 17.47 9.92 -8.44
C HIS A 74 15.98 9.58 -8.60
N THR A 75 15.26 10.26 -9.49
CA THR A 75 13.82 10.05 -9.77
C THR A 75 13.57 9.13 -10.97
N GLU A 76 14.63 8.65 -11.63
CA GLU A 76 14.52 7.79 -12.82
C GLU A 76 14.70 6.32 -12.47
N ILE A 77 13.91 5.48 -13.12
CA ILE A 77 13.98 4.02 -13.00
C ILE A 77 14.38 3.45 -14.36
N ARG A 78 15.50 2.74 -14.40
CA ARG A 78 15.90 1.96 -15.57
C ARG A 78 15.67 0.48 -15.32
N ILE A 79 14.71 -0.10 -16.00
CA ILE A 79 14.43 -1.53 -15.90
C ILE A 79 15.60 -2.31 -16.51
N LEU A 80 16.10 -3.29 -15.76
CA LEU A 80 17.19 -4.17 -16.16
C LEU A 80 16.66 -5.54 -16.58
N GLU A 81 15.69 -6.10 -15.83
CA GLU A 81 15.14 -7.43 -16.05
C GLU A 81 13.63 -7.44 -15.79
N ARG A 82 12.91 -8.25 -16.58
CA ARG A 82 11.49 -8.55 -16.39
C ARG A 82 11.26 -10.04 -16.52
N LEU A 83 10.75 -10.65 -15.47
CA LEU A 83 10.36 -12.04 -15.47
C LEU A 83 8.86 -12.17 -15.22
N GLY A 84 8.25 -13.18 -15.82
CA GLY A 84 6.84 -13.51 -15.58
C GLY A 84 6.63 -15.01 -15.80
N GLU A 85 6.04 -15.67 -14.79
CA GLU A 85 5.75 -17.10 -14.85
C GLU A 85 4.28 -17.37 -14.53
N LYS A 86 3.69 -18.31 -15.26
CA LYS A 86 2.32 -18.76 -15.04
C LYS A 86 2.30 -19.74 -13.88
N VAL A 87 1.79 -19.32 -12.73
CA VAL A 87 1.66 -20.12 -11.50
C VAL A 87 0.25 -20.64 -11.30
N GLN A 88 -0.76 -19.86 -11.68
CA GLN A 88 -2.20 -20.15 -11.50
C GLN A 88 -2.55 -20.44 -10.03
N LEU A 89 -2.09 -19.56 -9.12
CA LEU A 89 -2.30 -19.75 -7.69
C LEU A 89 -3.78 -19.81 -7.34
N ALA A 90 -4.61 -18.92 -7.92
CA ALA A 90 -6.05 -18.90 -7.68
C ALA A 90 -6.76 -20.17 -8.17
N ALA A 91 -6.22 -20.88 -9.15
CA ALA A 91 -6.80 -22.14 -9.61
C ALA A 91 -6.67 -23.29 -8.59
N GLY A 92 -5.77 -23.13 -7.61
CA GLY A 92 -5.59 -24.08 -6.51
C GLY A 92 -6.40 -23.77 -5.27
N ILE A 93 -7.27 -22.74 -5.29
CA ILE A 93 -8.16 -22.41 -4.15
C ILE A 93 -9.45 -23.19 -4.31
N ASP A 94 -9.80 -23.97 -3.28
CA ASP A 94 -11.03 -24.78 -3.23
C ASP A 94 -12.26 -23.98 -2.72
N GLU A 95 -13.39 -24.68 -2.53
CA GLU A 95 -14.64 -24.08 -2.04
C GLU A 95 -14.55 -23.62 -0.58
N GLU A 96 -13.70 -24.25 0.24
CA GLU A 96 -13.38 -23.87 1.62
C GLU A 96 -12.37 -22.73 1.70
N ARG A 97 -11.91 -22.22 0.55
CA ARG A 97 -10.86 -21.20 0.39
C ARG A 97 -9.49 -21.66 0.88
N MET A 98 -9.19 -22.93 0.77
CA MET A 98 -7.88 -23.48 1.06
C MET A 98 -7.04 -23.56 -0.21
N LEU A 99 -5.82 -23.06 -0.14
CA LEU A 99 -4.84 -23.19 -1.22
C LEU A 99 -4.22 -24.58 -1.17
N SER A 100 -4.31 -25.31 -2.28
CA SER A 100 -3.79 -26.67 -2.39
C SER A 100 -2.26 -26.70 -2.34
N GLU A 101 -1.70 -27.78 -1.77
CA GLU A 101 -0.24 -27.97 -1.70
C GLU A 101 0.41 -27.94 -3.09
N GLU A 102 -0.23 -28.53 -4.10
CA GLU A 102 0.28 -28.50 -5.47
C GLU A 102 0.40 -27.07 -6.03
N ALA A 103 -0.56 -26.19 -5.73
CA ALA A 103 -0.50 -24.80 -6.15
C ALA A 103 0.56 -24.02 -5.36
N MET A 104 0.71 -24.30 -4.07
CA MET A 104 1.77 -23.73 -3.26
C MET A 104 3.16 -24.12 -3.81
N GLU A 105 3.41 -25.40 -4.08
CA GLU A 105 4.70 -25.85 -4.63
C GLU A 105 5.02 -25.21 -5.97
N ARG A 106 4.05 -25.09 -6.90
CA ARG A 106 4.26 -24.36 -8.16
C ARG A 106 4.68 -22.90 -7.93
N GLY A 107 4.05 -22.24 -6.97
CA GLY A 107 4.41 -20.88 -6.58
C GLY A 107 5.82 -20.79 -6.00
N LEU A 108 6.13 -21.66 -5.03
CA LEU A 108 7.43 -21.69 -4.37
C LEU A 108 8.57 -22.02 -5.35
N ASP A 109 8.34 -22.91 -6.31
CA ASP A 109 9.35 -23.20 -7.36
C ASP A 109 9.61 -21.99 -8.27
N CYS A 110 8.59 -21.20 -8.58
CA CYS A 110 8.78 -19.93 -9.27
C CYS A 110 9.62 -18.97 -8.40
N LEU A 111 9.32 -18.86 -7.11
CA LEU A 111 10.04 -17.97 -6.19
C LEU A 111 11.51 -18.40 -5.97
N LYS A 112 11.83 -19.69 -6.00
CA LYS A 112 13.22 -20.18 -6.00
C LYS A 112 14.03 -19.66 -7.20
N ARG A 113 13.40 -19.49 -8.36
CA ARG A 113 14.05 -18.88 -9.53
C ARG A 113 14.20 -17.37 -9.36
N PHE A 114 13.17 -16.70 -8.85
CA PHE A 114 13.21 -15.26 -8.62
C PHE A 114 14.24 -14.87 -7.55
N SER A 115 14.37 -15.67 -6.48
CA SER A 115 15.32 -15.39 -5.39
C SER A 115 16.77 -15.27 -5.87
N GLN A 116 17.15 -15.96 -6.96
CA GLN A 116 18.51 -15.88 -7.50
C GLN A 116 18.88 -14.46 -7.98
N LEU A 117 17.91 -13.66 -8.40
CA LEU A 117 18.15 -12.29 -8.90
C LEU A 117 18.10 -11.21 -7.80
N ILE A 118 17.49 -11.52 -6.68
CA ILE A 118 17.38 -10.58 -5.55
C ILE A 118 18.28 -10.94 -4.38
N ASN A 119 19.00 -12.05 -4.48
CA ASN A 119 19.91 -12.51 -3.45
C ASN A 119 20.97 -11.45 -3.13
N GLY A 120 21.12 -11.13 -1.85
CA GLY A 120 22.04 -10.10 -1.36
C GLY A 120 21.54 -8.65 -1.54
N MET A 121 20.35 -8.42 -2.05
CA MET A 121 19.75 -7.09 -2.04
C MET A 121 19.33 -6.70 -0.61
N PRO A 122 19.51 -5.43 -0.19
CA PRO A 122 19.11 -5.00 1.15
C PRO A 122 17.59 -5.03 1.31
N ALA A 123 17.09 -5.22 2.55
CA ALA A 123 15.67 -5.37 2.86
C ALA A 123 14.80 -4.24 2.30
N GLY A 124 15.25 -2.98 2.33
CA GLY A 124 14.49 -1.86 1.76
C GLY A 124 14.52 -1.75 0.24
N ALA A 125 15.30 -2.58 -0.47
CA ALA A 125 15.44 -2.52 -1.93
C ALA A 125 14.50 -3.47 -2.68
N VAL A 126 13.82 -4.38 -1.97
CA VAL A 126 12.92 -5.36 -2.55
C VAL A 126 11.53 -5.20 -1.91
N ARG A 127 10.50 -5.14 -2.75
CA ARG A 127 9.11 -5.16 -2.30
C ARG A 127 8.34 -6.28 -2.99
N ILE A 128 7.69 -7.12 -2.20
CA ILE A 128 6.95 -8.28 -2.67
C ILE A 128 5.50 -8.10 -2.24
N VAL A 129 4.59 -8.08 -3.20
CA VAL A 129 3.16 -7.88 -2.94
C VAL A 129 2.35 -9.10 -3.35
N GLY A 130 1.49 -9.55 -2.45
CA GLY A 130 0.49 -10.58 -2.72
C GLY A 130 -0.89 -9.97 -2.93
N THR A 131 -1.62 -10.46 -3.94
CA THR A 131 -2.89 -9.88 -4.37
C THR A 131 -4.09 -10.78 -4.07
N ASN A 132 -5.09 -10.82 -4.93
CA ASN A 132 -6.39 -11.46 -4.70
C ASN A 132 -6.28 -12.92 -4.21
N ALA A 133 -5.45 -13.79 -4.82
CA ALA A 133 -5.36 -15.19 -4.39
C ALA A 133 -4.90 -15.32 -2.92
N LEU A 134 -3.91 -14.52 -2.50
CA LEU A 134 -3.44 -14.53 -1.11
C LEU A 134 -4.41 -13.80 -0.16
N ARG A 135 -5.22 -12.84 -0.65
CA ARG A 135 -6.30 -12.26 0.15
C ARG A 135 -7.38 -13.28 0.49
N GLU A 136 -7.73 -14.13 -0.47
CA GLU A 136 -8.81 -15.10 -0.36
C GLU A 136 -8.42 -16.37 0.39
N ALA A 137 -7.17 -16.83 0.27
CA ALA A 137 -6.71 -18.07 0.87
C ALA A 137 -6.67 -18.01 2.41
N ARG A 138 -7.35 -18.94 3.07
CA ARG A 138 -7.36 -19.03 4.55
C ARG A 138 -6.04 -19.50 5.11
N ASN A 139 -5.35 -20.40 4.40
CA ASN A 139 -4.04 -20.94 4.78
C ASN A 139 -2.87 -20.16 4.14
N ARG A 140 -3.09 -18.90 3.74
CA ARG A 140 -2.06 -18.06 3.11
C ARG A 140 -0.78 -17.93 3.93
N ASN A 141 -0.89 -17.92 5.26
CA ASN A 141 0.26 -17.74 6.15
C ASN A 141 1.31 -18.86 5.98
N GLU A 142 0.87 -20.09 5.72
CA GLU A 142 1.76 -21.20 5.41
C GLU A 142 2.57 -20.95 4.13
N PHE A 143 1.89 -20.53 3.06
CA PHE A 143 2.55 -20.16 1.81
C PHE A 143 3.51 -18.98 1.99
N ILE A 144 3.09 -17.93 2.71
CA ILE A 144 3.88 -16.72 2.97
C ILE A 144 5.16 -17.07 3.71
N GLN A 145 5.09 -17.80 4.81
CA GLN A 145 6.27 -18.22 5.58
C GLN A 145 7.28 -18.98 4.73
N ARG A 146 6.81 -19.92 3.88
CA ARG A 146 7.67 -20.67 2.97
C ARG A 146 8.27 -19.78 1.87
N ALA A 147 7.48 -18.82 1.36
CA ALA A 147 7.92 -17.86 0.35
C ALA A 147 9.00 -16.92 0.90
N GLU A 148 8.80 -16.39 2.10
CA GLU A 148 9.76 -15.50 2.78
C GLU A 148 11.07 -16.21 3.11
N ALA A 149 11.01 -17.48 3.53
CA ALA A 149 12.20 -18.30 3.75
C ALA A 149 13.04 -18.50 2.46
N ILE A 150 12.40 -18.55 1.28
CA ILE A 150 13.05 -18.67 -0.03
C ILE A 150 13.60 -17.31 -0.50
N LEU A 151 12.83 -16.25 -0.34
CA LEU A 151 13.13 -14.93 -0.91
C LEU A 151 14.06 -14.10 -0.01
N GLY A 152 14.08 -14.36 1.30
CA GLY A 152 14.82 -13.57 2.29
C GLY A 152 14.22 -12.16 2.51
N HIS A 153 12.98 -11.92 2.05
CA HIS A 153 12.29 -10.65 2.13
C HIS A 153 10.81 -10.87 2.49
N PRO A 154 10.18 -9.92 3.20
CA PRO A 154 8.77 -10.04 3.60
C PRO A 154 7.82 -9.98 2.41
N VAL A 155 6.68 -10.68 2.52
CA VAL A 155 5.57 -10.67 1.55
C VAL A 155 4.42 -9.87 2.12
N GLU A 156 4.11 -8.73 1.52
CA GLU A 156 3.01 -7.84 1.90
C GLU A 156 1.72 -8.25 1.18
N VAL A 157 0.66 -8.63 1.92
CA VAL A 157 -0.66 -8.83 1.30
C VAL A 157 -1.40 -7.51 1.25
N ILE A 158 -1.61 -6.98 0.04
CA ILE A 158 -2.22 -5.66 -0.16
C ILE A 158 -3.73 -5.74 -0.38
N SER A 159 -4.47 -4.71 0.04
CA SER A 159 -5.91 -4.60 -0.24
C SER A 159 -6.19 -4.39 -1.73
N GLY A 160 -7.41 -4.68 -2.21
CA GLY A 160 -7.76 -4.45 -3.62
C GLY A 160 -7.67 -2.98 -4.02
N ARG A 161 -8.01 -2.04 -3.12
CA ARG A 161 -7.87 -0.61 -3.39
C ARG A 161 -6.42 -0.13 -3.36
N GLU A 162 -5.55 -0.76 -2.59
CA GLU A 162 -4.11 -0.50 -2.66
C GLU A 162 -3.51 -1.07 -3.95
N GLU A 163 -3.94 -2.27 -4.36
CA GLU A 163 -3.59 -2.84 -5.67
C GLU A 163 -3.97 -1.87 -6.80
N ALA A 164 -5.22 -1.35 -6.79
CA ALA A 164 -5.70 -0.34 -7.73
C ALA A 164 -4.82 0.93 -7.73
N ARG A 165 -4.44 1.44 -6.54
CA ARG A 165 -3.55 2.60 -6.42
C ARG A 165 -2.19 2.35 -7.09
N LEU A 166 -1.60 1.20 -6.83
CA LEU A 166 -0.30 0.84 -7.40
C LEU A 166 -0.39 0.63 -8.91
N ILE A 167 -1.46 0.00 -9.41
CA ILE A 167 -1.69 -0.13 -10.85
C ILE A 167 -1.76 1.26 -11.50
N TYR A 168 -2.52 2.19 -10.92
CA TYR A 168 -2.64 3.55 -11.45
C TYR A 168 -1.28 4.26 -11.46
N LEU A 169 -0.48 4.11 -10.41
CA LEU A 169 0.87 4.67 -10.33
C LEU A 169 1.75 4.12 -11.46
N GLY A 170 1.71 2.81 -11.72
CA GLY A 170 2.45 2.16 -12.79
C GLY A 170 2.02 2.65 -14.18
N VAL A 171 0.72 2.78 -14.41
CA VAL A 171 0.15 3.32 -15.67
C VAL A 171 0.56 4.78 -15.88
N SER A 172 0.42 5.61 -14.83
CA SER A 172 0.71 7.05 -14.92
C SER A 172 2.17 7.36 -15.18
N HIS A 173 3.10 6.55 -14.66
CA HIS A 173 4.53 6.70 -14.94
C HIS A 173 4.95 6.11 -16.30
N THR A 174 4.10 5.29 -16.91
CA THR A 174 4.40 4.67 -18.22
C THR A 174 3.85 5.50 -19.37
N LEU A 175 2.73 6.18 -19.18
CA LEU A 175 2.10 7.03 -20.19
C LEU A 175 2.56 8.49 -20.06
N ALA A 176 2.40 9.24 -21.15
CA ALA A 176 2.65 10.68 -21.14
C ALA A 176 1.73 11.40 -20.14
N ASP A 177 2.27 12.39 -19.44
CA ASP A 177 1.48 13.22 -18.51
C ASP A 177 0.49 14.08 -19.30
N THR A 178 -0.80 13.84 -19.09
CA THR A 178 -1.90 14.62 -19.66
C THR A 178 -2.72 15.26 -18.55
N PRO A 179 -3.25 16.46 -18.76
CA PRO A 179 -4.08 17.14 -17.75
C PRO A 179 -5.46 16.49 -17.55
N GLY A 180 -5.87 15.61 -18.47
CA GLY A 180 -7.15 14.93 -18.46
C GLY A 180 -7.25 13.84 -17.39
N LYS A 181 -8.47 13.42 -17.10
CA LYS A 181 -8.74 12.27 -16.22
C LYS A 181 -8.65 10.97 -17.01
N ARG A 182 -8.04 9.97 -16.39
CA ARG A 182 -7.93 8.61 -16.94
C ARG A 182 -8.80 7.65 -16.16
N LEU A 183 -9.60 6.88 -16.88
CA LEU A 183 -10.15 5.63 -16.37
C LEU A 183 -9.14 4.52 -16.66
N VAL A 184 -8.68 3.80 -15.65
CA VAL A 184 -7.85 2.61 -15.80
C VAL A 184 -8.67 1.39 -15.37
N ALA A 185 -8.67 0.35 -16.20
CA ALA A 185 -9.25 -0.96 -15.88
C ALA A 185 -8.17 -2.04 -16.00
N ASP A 186 -8.02 -2.86 -14.98
CA ASP A 186 -7.09 -4.00 -14.96
C ASP A 186 -7.86 -5.30 -14.67
N ILE A 187 -7.99 -6.17 -15.69
CA ILE A 187 -8.63 -7.47 -15.52
C ILE A 187 -7.59 -8.48 -15.07
N GLY A 188 -7.50 -8.67 -13.75
CA GLY A 188 -6.64 -9.65 -13.12
C GLY A 188 -7.17 -11.08 -13.18
N GLY A 189 -6.50 -12.00 -12.47
CA GLY A 189 -6.94 -13.40 -12.41
C GLY A 189 -8.18 -13.63 -11.54
N GLY A 190 -8.23 -13.00 -10.36
CA GLY A 190 -9.33 -13.14 -9.39
C GLY A 190 -10.20 -11.90 -9.26
N SER A 191 -9.64 -10.71 -9.48
CA SER A 191 -10.32 -9.42 -9.36
C SER A 191 -10.13 -8.56 -10.61
N THR A 192 -10.88 -7.46 -10.68
CA THR A 192 -10.70 -6.38 -11.67
C THR A 192 -10.68 -5.07 -10.93
N GLU A 193 -9.63 -4.30 -11.15
CA GLU A 193 -9.40 -3.01 -10.53
C GLU A 193 -9.85 -1.89 -11.47
N PHE A 194 -10.53 -0.86 -10.87
CA PHE A 194 -10.97 0.36 -11.57
C PHE A 194 -10.42 1.57 -10.86
N ILE A 195 -9.79 2.44 -11.63
CA ILE A 195 -9.24 3.69 -11.10
C ILE A 195 -9.64 4.84 -12.01
N ILE A 196 -10.18 5.92 -11.44
CA ILE A 196 -10.20 7.21 -12.11
C ILE A 196 -9.17 8.07 -11.40
N GLY A 197 -8.26 8.66 -12.16
CA GLY A 197 -7.26 9.57 -11.60
C GLY A 197 -6.88 10.65 -12.59
N GLN A 198 -6.14 11.64 -12.10
CA GLN A 198 -5.63 12.75 -12.86
C GLN A 198 -4.15 12.90 -12.60
N ARG A 199 -3.32 12.90 -13.64
CA ARG A 199 -1.86 12.84 -13.54
C ARG A 199 -1.42 11.63 -12.70
N PHE A 200 -0.81 11.84 -11.53
CA PHE A 200 -0.34 10.80 -10.61
C PHE A 200 -1.29 10.57 -9.41
N GLU A 201 -2.39 11.34 -9.32
CA GLU A 201 -3.31 11.28 -8.18
C GLU A 201 -4.55 10.44 -8.50
N PRO A 202 -4.77 9.28 -7.83
CA PRO A 202 -5.98 8.51 -7.99
C PRO A 202 -7.14 9.17 -7.21
N LEU A 203 -8.21 9.51 -7.92
CA LEU A 203 -9.43 10.14 -7.38
C LEU A 203 -10.45 9.10 -6.88
N LEU A 204 -10.54 7.96 -7.57
CA LEU A 204 -11.39 6.83 -7.21
C LEU A 204 -10.62 5.54 -7.45
N ARG A 205 -10.79 4.57 -6.56
CA ARG A 205 -10.13 3.26 -6.61
C ARG A 205 -11.10 2.21 -6.14
N GLU A 206 -11.42 1.25 -6.98
CA GLU A 206 -12.30 0.14 -6.67
C GLU A 206 -11.70 -1.18 -7.16
N SER A 207 -12.06 -2.26 -6.49
CA SER A 207 -11.66 -3.63 -6.85
C SER A 207 -12.86 -4.54 -6.72
N LEU A 208 -13.24 -5.17 -7.83
CA LEU A 208 -14.39 -6.07 -7.90
C LEU A 208 -13.95 -7.52 -7.99
N GLN A 209 -14.75 -8.43 -7.42
CA GLN A 209 -14.48 -9.86 -7.39
C GLN A 209 -14.84 -10.53 -8.73
N MET A 210 -14.29 -10.01 -9.82
CA MET A 210 -14.46 -10.55 -11.17
C MET A 210 -13.10 -10.60 -11.89
N GLY A 211 -12.55 -11.80 -12.04
CA GLY A 211 -11.27 -12.02 -12.71
C GLY A 211 -11.35 -13.11 -13.76
N CYS A 212 -10.42 -13.10 -14.71
CA CYS A 212 -10.43 -14.03 -15.83
C CYS A 212 -10.24 -15.51 -15.42
N VAL A 213 -9.49 -15.79 -14.33
CA VAL A 213 -9.31 -17.16 -13.83
C VAL A 213 -10.54 -17.62 -13.05
N SER A 214 -11.02 -16.82 -12.09
CA SER A 214 -12.19 -17.15 -11.29
C SER A 214 -13.46 -17.36 -12.14
N PHE A 215 -13.68 -16.52 -13.15
CA PHE A 215 -14.78 -16.64 -14.09
C PHE A 215 -14.62 -17.85 -15.02
N THR A 216 -13.39 -18.19 -15.41
CA THR A 216 -13.13 -19.42 -16.19
C THR A 216 -13.52 -20.65 -15.39
N GLN A 217 -13.11 -20.75 -14.13
CA GLN A 217 -13.47 -21.86 -13.25
C GLN A 217 -14.98 -21.99 -13.06
N ARG A 218 -15.69 -20.87 -12.96
CA ARG A 218 -17.12 -20.84 -12.70
C ARG A 218 -17.97 -21.12 -13.94
N TYR A 219 -17.58 -20.60 -15.12
CA TYR A 219 -18.43 -20.61 -16.32
C TYR A 219 -17.87 -21.42 -17.48
N PHE A 220 -16.56 -21.68 -17.53
CA PHE A 220 -15.88 -22.31 -18.68
C PHE A 220 -14.93 -23.45 -18.27
N ARG A 221 -15.17 -24.09 -17.13
CA ARG A 221 -14.27 -25.08 -16.52
C ARG A 221 -13.90 -26.24 -17.44
N ASP A 222 -14.84 -26.71 -18.29
CA ASP A 222 -14.64 -27.80 -19.24
C ASP A 222 -14.15 -27.34 -20.62
N GLY A 223 -13.78 -26.06 -20.76
CA GLY A 223 -13.28 -25.47 -21.99
C GLY A 223 -14.33 -25.20 -23.07
N LYS A 224 -15.62 -25.50 -22.82
CA LYS A 224 -16.72 -25.26 -23.81
C LYS A 224 -17.17 -23.81 -23.77
N ILE A 225 -17.27 -23.19 -24.95
CA ILE A 225 -17.74 -21.83 -25.15
C ILE A 225 -19.12 -21.85 -25.80
N THR A 226 -20.17 -21.64 -24.99
CA THR A 226 -21.55 -21.57 -25.49
C THR A 226 -22.13 -20.17 -25.25
N PRO A 227 -23.09 -19.69 -26.08
CA PRO A 227 -23.77 -18.43 -25.85
C PRO A 227 -24.41 -18.33 -24.47
N ALA A 228 -24.98 -19.43 -23.95
CA ALA A 228 -25.62 -19.45 -22.63
C ALA A 228 -24.60 -19.23 -21.49
N ARG A 229 -23.46 -19.93 -21.51
CA ARG A 229 -22.39 -19.75 -20.50
C ARG A 229 -21.75 -18.37 -20.57
N TYR A 230 -21.53 -17.89 -21.77
CA TYR A 230 -21.00 -16.55 -21.98
C TYR A 230 -21.97 -15.48 -21.42
N ALA A 231 -23.28 -15.62 -21.69
CA ALA A 231 -24.28 -14.72 -21.14
C ALA A 231 -24.32 -14.76 -19.60
N GLN A 232 -24.14 -15.95 -18.99
CA GLN A 232 -24.04 -16.07 -17.53
C GLN A 232 -22.82 -15.31 -16.98
N ALA A 233 -21.63 -15.47 -17.60
CA ALA A 233 -20.42 -14.76 -17.21
C ALA A 233 -20.58 -13.24 -17.38
N TYR A 234 -21.09 -12.79 -18.51
CA TYR A 234 -21.39 -11.39 -18.79
C TYR A 234 -22.37 -10.79 -17.76
N THR A 235 -23.49 -11.47 -17.48
CA THR A 235 -24.48 -11.00 -16.50
C THR A 235 -23.87 -10.91 -15.10
N ALA A 236 -23.05 -11.87 -14.69
CA ALA A 236 -22.36 -11.82 -13.41
C ALA A 236 -21.41 -10.62 -13.32
N ALA A 237 -20.66 -10.33 -14.39
CA ALA A 237 -19.80 -9.15 -14.43
C ALA A 237 -20.61 -7.84 -14.39
N ARG A 238 -21.75 -7.77 -15.08
CA ARG A 238 -22.67 -6.61 -15.01
C ARG A 238 -23.20 -6.37 -13.60
N LEU A 239 -23.55 -7.43 -12.88
CA LEU A 239 -24.03 -7.34 -11.49
C LEU A 239 -22.95 -6.79 -10.54
N GLU A 240 -21.70 -7.23 -10.68
CA GLU A 240 -20.59 -6.69 -9.90
C GLU A 240 -20.38 -5.18 -10.18
N LEU A 241 -20.43 -4.77 -11.47
CA LEU A 241 -20.23 -3.39 -11.91
C LEU A 241 -21.29 -2.42 -11.37
N MET A 242 -22.53 -2.87 -11.19
CA MET A 242 -23.63 -2.03 -10.68
C MET A 242 -23.28 -1.33 -9.36
N SER A 243 -22.44 -1.94 -8.54
CA SER A 243 -22.02 -1.38 -7.25
C SER A 243 -21.18 -0.10 -7.37
N ILE A 244 -20.44 0.08 -8.47
CA ILE A 244 -19.50 1.19 -8.67
C ILE A 244 -19.84 2.08 -9.88
N GLU A 245 -20.70 1.64 -10.77
CA GLU A 245 -21.04 2.29 -12.04
C GLU A 245 -21.41 3.78 -11.85
N ASN A 246 -22.32 4.09 -10.93
CA ASN A 246 -22.71 5.47 -10.62
C ASN A 246 -21.56 6.33 -10.09
N ALA A 247 -20.64 5.74 -9.30
CA ALA A 247 -19.51 6.48 -8.75
C ALA A 247 -18.49 6.82 -9.86
N LEU A 248 -18.27 5.90 -10.79
CA LEU A 248 -17.41 6.13 -11.95
C LEU A 248 -17.99 7.21 -12.87
N HIS A 249 -19.25 7.11 -13.26
CA HIS A 249 -19.88 8.11 -14.15
C HIS A 249 -19.91 9.54 -13.57
N ARG A 250 -20.05 9.70 -12.24
CA ARG A 250 -20.00 11.04 -11.62
C ARG A 250 -18.66 11.75 -11.78
N LEU A 251 -17.55 11.00 -11.84
CA LEU A 251 -16.22 11.59 -11.96
C LEU A 251 -15.83 11.90 -13.40
N THR A 252 -16.44 11.21 -14.38
CA THR A 252 -16.11 11.28 -15.81
C THR A 252 -14.62 11.03 -16.09
N TRP A 253 -14.28 10.80 -17.34
CA TRP A 253 -12.89 10.61 -17.79
C TRP A 253 -12.76 11.07 -19.26
N ASP A 254 -11.55 11.41 -19.65
CA ASP A 254 -11.23 11.84 -21.02
C ASP A 254 -10.68 10.68 -21.86
N GLU A 255 -10.02 9.71 -21.21
CA GLU A 255 -9.46 8.52 -21.88
C GLU A 255 -9.66 7.27 -20.99
N ALA A 256 -9.86 6.12 -21.64
CA ALA A 256 -9.94 4.81 -20.99
C ALA A 256 -8.71 3.97 -21.36
N ILE A 257 -8.03 3.44 -20.35
CA ILE A 257 -6.80 2.67 -20.47
C ILE A 257 -7.01 1.28 -19.88
N GLY A 258 -6.69 0.26 -20.66
CA GLY A 258 -6.63 -1.12 -20.20
C GLY A 258 -5.20 -1.48 -19.78
N SER A 259 -5.04 -1.96 -18.56
CA SER A 259 -3.81 -2.56 -18.07
C SER A 259 -4.02 -4.05 -17.92
N SER A 260 -3.26 -4.92 -18.19
CA SER A 260 -3.29 -6.37 -18.02
C SER A 260 -3.05 -7.17 -19.28
N GLY A 261 -2.56 -8.39 -19.07
CA GLY A 261 -2.39 -9.33 -20.17
C GLY A 261 -3.70 -9.82 -20.80
N THR A 262 -4.83 -9.68 -20.10
CA THR A 262 -6.17 -10.04 -20.61
C THR A 262 -6.62 -9.04 -21.65
N ILE A 263 -6.59 -7.75 -21.33
CA ILE A 263 -7.00 -6.68 -22.25
C ILE A 263 -6.07 -6.62 -23.45
N ARG A 264 -4.76 -6.77 -23.22
CA ARG A 264 -3.76 -6.86 -24.31
C ARG A 264 -4.05 -8.02 -25.27
N ALA A 265 -4.39 -9.20 -24.77
CA ALA A 265 -4.70 -10.35 -25.62
C ALA A 265 -5.96 -10.12 -26.46
N ILE A 266 -6.98 -9.45 -25.89
CA ILE A 266 -8.20 -9.10 -26.62
C ILE A 266 -7.90 -8.04 -27.70
N GLY A 267 -7.12 -7.00 -27.39
CA GLY A 267 -6.67 -6.01 -28.37
C GLY A 267 -5.85 -6.64 -29.51
N ALA A 268 -4.97 -7.61 -29.22
CA ALA A 268 -4.24 -8.37 -30.23
C ALA A 268 -5.17 -9.16 -31.16
N ALA A 269 -6.20 -9.82 -30.61
CA ALA A 269 -7.20 -10.54 -31.40
C ALA A 269 -8.01 -9.59 -32.31
N ILE A 270 -8.38 -8.41 -31.82
CA ILE A 270 -9.07 -7.37 -32.60
C ILE A 270 -8.19 -6.88 -33.75
N LYS A 271 -6.91 -6.61 -33.47
CA LYS A 271 -5.92 -6.23 -34.48
C LYS A 271 -5.75 -7.30 -35.55
N ALA A 272 -5.66 -8.58 -35.17
CA ALA A 272 -5.59 -9.71 -36.09
C ALA A 272 -6.84 -9.82 -36.97
N GLY A 273 -8.00 -9.35 -36.48
CA GLY A 273 -9.24 -9.23 -37.24
C GLY A 273 -9.29 -8.02 -38.20
N GLY A 274 -8.30 -7.14 -38.20
CA GLY A 274 -8.26 -5.92 -39.01
C GLY A 274 -9.20 -4.80 -38.53
N LEU A 275 -9.63 -4.85 -37.22
CA LEU A 275 -10.63 -3.94 -36.65
C LEU A 275 -10.01 -2.86 -35.74
N GLY A 276 -8.72 -2.63 -35.83
CA GLY A 276 -7.98 -1.62 -35.05
C GLY A 276 -6.48 -1.89 -35.05
N ASN A 277 -5.72 -1.03 -34.36
CA ASN A 277 -4.27 -1.15 -34.26
C ASN A 277 -3.80 -1.80 -32.94
N GLY A 278 -4.74 -2.38 -32.18
CA GLY A 278 -4.49 -3.00 -30.87
C GLY A 278 -5.30 -2.39 -29.72
N GLU A 279 -5.96 -1.25 -29.96
CA GLU A 279 -6.99 -0.73 -29.07
C GLU A 279 -8.23 -1.62 -29.07
N VAL A 280 -8.95 -1.62 -27.94
CA VAL A 280 -10.24 -2.31 -27.82
C VAL A 280 -11.35 -1.34 -28.18
N ASN A 281 -12.29 -1.79 -29.01
CA ASN A 281 -13.50 -1.08 -29.37
C ASN A 281 -14.70 -2.02 -29.47
N ALA A 282 -15.92 -1.48 -29.44
CA ALA A 282 -17.16 -2.27 -29.41
C ALA A 282 -17.32 -3.19 -30.63
N GLU A 283 -16.94 -2.75 -31.84
CA GLU A 283 -17.01 -3.56 -33.05
C GLU A 283 -16.07 -4.77 -32.97
N GLY A 284 -14.84 -4.53 -32.51
CA GLY A 284 -13.83 -5.56 -32.31
C GLY A 284 -14.28 -6.61 -31.26
N LEU A 285 -14.83 -6.16 -30.13
CA LEU A 285 -15.38 -7.06 -29.12
C LEU A 285 -16.49 -7.95 -29.68
N ALA A 286 -17.43 -7.35 -30.42
CA ALA A 286 -18.51 -8.08 -31.07
C ALA A 286 -17.99 -9.09 -32.12
N TRP A 287 -16.95 -8.75 -32.86
CA TRP A 287 -16.31 -9.64 -33.81
C TRP A 287 -15.60 -10.81 -33.12
N VAL A 288 -14.79 -10.55 -32.09
CA VAL A 288 -14.10 -11.60 -31.30
C VAL A 288 -15.13 -12.55 -30.70
N LYS A 289 -16.21 -12.05 -30.10
CA LYS A 289 -17.30 -12.84 -29.52
C LYS A 289 -17.93 -13.78 -30.55
N ARG A 290 -18.29 -13.26 -31.74
CA ARG A 290 -18.83 -14.10 -32.84
C ARG A 290 -17.86 -15.21 -33.27
N LYS A 291 -16.57 -14.92 -33.30
CA LYS A 291 -15.52 -15.90 -33.61
C LYS A 291 -15.42 -16.97 -32.53
N LEU A 292 -15.42 -16.58 -31.23
CA LEU A 292 -15.40 -17.52 -30.12
C LEU A 292 -16.58 -18.50 -30.16
N PHE A 293 -17.79 -18.02 -30.45
CA PHE A 293 -18.95 -18.88 -30.57
C PHE A 293 -18.86 -19.89 -31.73
N LYS A 294 -18.22 -19.50 -32.84
CA LYS A 294 -17.95 -20.42 -33.96
C LYS A 294 -16.90 -21.48 -33.61
N LEU A 295 -15.88 -21.11 -32.79
CA LEU A 295 -14.87 -22.07 -32.34
C LEU A 295 -15.42 -23.05 -31.32
N GLY A 296 -16.28 -22.62 -30.40
CA GLY A 296 -17.01 -23.43 -29.42
C GLY A 296 -16.17 -24.03 -28.30
N GLU A 297 -14.85 -24.02 -28.40
CA GLU A 297 -13.91 -24.61 -27.44
C GLU A 297 -12.66 -23.76 -27.28
N VAL A 298 -12.09 -23.70 -26.07
CA VAL A 298 -10.89 -22.88 -25.76
C VAL A 298 -9.65 -23.36 -26.51
N ASP A 299 -9.50 -24.67 -26.72
CA ASP A 299 -8.34 -25.24 -27.40
C ASP A 299 -8.27 -24.89 -28.89
N LYS A 300 -9.42 -24.53 -29.48
CA LYS A 300 -9.53 -24.09 -30.85
C LYS A 300 -9.26 -22.59 -31.04
N ILE A 301 -9.02 -21.84 -29.96
CA ILE A 301 -8.70 -20.42 -30.04
C ILE A 301 -7.31 -20.26 -30.66
N ASP A 302 -7.29 -19.64 -31.84
CA ASP A 302 -6.07 -19.39 -32.60
C ASP A 302 -6.12 -17.99 -33.25
N PHE A 303 -6.14 -16.97 -32.38
CA PHE A 303 -5.98 -15.59 -32.83
C PHE A 303 -4.51 -15.23 -32.84
N ASP A 304 -4.07 -14.63 -33.94
CA ASP A 304 -2.70 -14.11 -34.02
C ASP A 304 -2.42 -13.11 -32.90
N GLY A 305 -1.27 -13.22 -32.24
CA GLY A 305 -0.91 -12.41 -31.08
C GLY A 305 -1.50 -12.84 -29.73
N VAL A 306 -2.40 -13.85 -29.69
CA VAL A 306 -2.88 -14.44 -28.44
C VAL A 306 -2.04 -15.65 -28.06
N LYS A 307 -1.26 -15.51 -26.97
CA LYS A 307 -0.40 -16.60 -26.48
C LYS A 307 -1.20 -17.84 -26.08
N PRO A 308 -0.67 -19.05 -26.31
CA PRO A 308 -1.35 -20.31 -25.95
C PRO A 308 -1.79 -20.39 -24.47
N ASP A 309 -0.98 -19.87 -23.56
CA ASP A 309 -1.24 -19.86 -22.13
C ASP A 309 -2.41 -18.96 -21.71
N ARG A 310 -2.89 -18.08 -22.62
CA ARG A 310 -4.04 -17.20 -22.40
C ARG A 310 -5.36 -17.76 -22.94
N ARG A 311 -5.33 -18.80 -23.79
CA ARG A 311 -6.53 -19.35 -24.47
C ARG A 311 -7.62 -19.75 -23.47
N THR A 312 -7.25 -20.45 -22.40
CA THR A 312 -8.19 -20.95 -21.38
C THR A 312 -9.00 -19.85 -20.70
N ILE A 313 -8.36 -18.71 -20.40
CA ILE A 313 -8.99 -17.61 -19.67
C ILE A 313 -9.58 -16.53 -20.60
N PHE A 314 -9.41 -16.67 -21.90
CA PHE A 314 -9.79 -15.67 -22.89
C PHE A 314 -11.31 -15.43 -22.96
N PRO A 315 -12.20 -16.46 -22.98
CA PRO A 315 -13.64 -16.24 -23.03
C PRO A 315 -14.17 -15.49 -21.81
N ALA A 316 -13.66 -15.83 -20.61
CA ALA A 316 -14.02 -15.15 -19.37
C ALA A 316 -13.56 -13.68 -19.37
N GLY A 317 -12.30 -13.44 -19.79
CA GLY A 317 -11.78 -12.09 -19.92
C GLY A 317 -12.57 -11.23 -20.91
N LEU A 318 -12.99 -11.82 -22.04
CA LEU A 318 -13.82 -11.12 -23.02
C LEU A 318 -15.19 -10.76 -22.46
N ALA A 319 -15.84 -11.69 -21.73
CA ALA A 319 -17.15 -11.44 -21.13
C ALA A 319 -17.11 -10.31 -20.08
N ILE A 320 -16.03 -10.27 -19.27
CA ILE A 320 -15.79 -9.20 -18.31
C ILE A 320 -15.57 -7.87 -19.03
N LEU A 321 -14.71 -7.85 -20.06
CA LEU A 321 -14.40 -6.62 -20.78
C LEU A 321 -15.60 -6.07 -21.55
N GLU A 322 -16.42 -6.93 -22.17
CA GLU A 322 -17.68 -6.52 -22.81
C GLU A 322 -18.64 -5.90 -21.78
N ALA A 323 -18.76 -6.50 -20.58
CA ALA A 323 -19.58 -5.95 -19.52
C ALA A 323 -19.09 -4.58 -19.04
N ILE A 324 -17.76 -4.36 -19.01
CA ILE A 324 -17.16 -3.06 -18.69
C ILE A 324 -17.50 -2.02 -19.76
N PHE A 325 -17.37 -2.38 -21.04
CA PHE A 325 -17.71 -1.47 -22.15
C PHE A 325 -19.16 -1.04 -22.10
N ASP A 326 -20.08 -1.98 -21.87
CA ASP A 326 -21.51 -1.69 -21.80
C ASP A 326 -21.89 -0.90 -20.55
N ALA A 327 -21.28 -1.21 -19.38
CA ALA A 327 -21.54 -0.49 -18.13
C ALA A 327 -21.07 0.96 -18.16
N LEU A 328 -19.91 1.19 -18.76
CA LEU A 328 -19.26 2.49 -18.73
C LEU A 328 -19.42 3.25 -20.07
N GLU A 329 -20.25 2.70 -20.97
CA GLU A 329 -20.52 3.31 -22.30
C GLU A 329 -19.23 3.65 -23.07
N LEU A 330 -18.24 2.72 -23.02
CA LEU A 330 -16.94 2.95 -23.63
C LEU A 330 -17.01 2.76 -25.14
N ASN A 331 -16.47 3.72 -25.89
CA ASN A 331 -16.30 3.59 -27.33
C ASN A 331 -14.93 2.98 -27.68
N ARG A 332 -13.92 3.27 -26.87
CA ARG A 332 -12.53 2.87 -27.07
C ARG A 332 -11.80 2.72 -25.74
N MET A 333 -10.86 1.77 -25.69
CA MET A 333 -9.92 1.59 -24.60
C MET A 333 -8.54 1.32 -25.18
N ASP A 334 -7.57 2.16 -24.87
CA ASP A 334 -6.18 1.96 -25.25
C ASP A 334 -5.47 1.03 -24.24
N HIS A 335 -4.39 0.37 -24.66
CA HIS A 335 -3.63 -0.52 -23.79
C HIS A 335 -2.34 0.14 -23.29
N CYS A 336 -2.03 -0.11 -22.00
CA CYS A 336 -0.77 0.29 -21.38
C CYS A 336 -0.04 -0.94 -20.82
N ASP A 337 1.29 -1.00 -20.99
CA ASP A 337 2.14 -2.05 -20.41
C ASP A 337 2.52 -1.78 -18.95
N GLY A 338 2.29 -0.57 -18.45
CA GLY A 338 2.41 -0.21 -17.05
C GLY A 338 1.31 -0.90 -16.23
N ALA A 339 1.69 -1.55 -15.14
CA ALA A 339 0.81 -2.34 -14.29
C ALA A 339 1.29 -2.31 -12.83
N LEU A 340 0.76 -3.23 -12.01
CA LEU A 340 1.06 -3.34 -10.59
C LEU A 340 2.57 -3.31 -10.28
N ARG A 341 3.37 -4.12 -10.97
CA ARG A 341 4.81 -4.25 -10.68
C ARG A 341 5.59 -2.94 -10.90
N GLU A 342 5.26 -2.18 -11.95
CA GLU A 342 5.84 -0.86 -12.18
C GLU A 342 5.42 0.11 -11.08
N GLY A 343 4.15 0.08 -10.67
CA GLY A 343 3.65 0.88 -9.56
C GLY A 343 4.34 0.56 -8.23
N VAL A 344 4.61 -0.72 -7.96
CA VAL A 344 5.37 -1.15 -6.76
C VAL A 344 6.78 -0.58 -6.77
N LEU A 345 7.46 -0.55 -7.94
CA LEU A 345 8.79 0.06 -8.06
C LEU A 345 8.77 1.57 -7.79
N PHE A 346 7.81 2.30 -8.37
CA PHE A 346 7.69 3.74 -8.16
C PHE A 346 7.30 4.08 -6.72
N ASP A 347 6.43 3.28 -6.11
CA ASP A 347 6.08 3.46 -4.69
C ASP A 347 7.29 3.19 -3.78
N LEU A 348 8.08 2.14 -4.07
CA LEU A 348 9.31 1.86 -3.35
C LEU A 348 10.31 3.02 -3.46
N LEU A 349 10.47 3.59 -4.66
CA LEU A 349 11.31 4.76 -4.89
C LEU A 349 10.81 5.98 -4.08
N GLY A 350 9.49 6.23 -4.06
CA GLY A 350 8.87 7.30 -3.28
C GLY A 350 9.11 7.17 -1.79
N ARG A 351 9.05 5.95 -1.23
CA ARG A 351 9.37 5.67 0.18
C ARG A 351 10.80 6.09 0.54
N HIS A 352 11.75 5.97 -0.40
CA HIS A 352 13.15 6.38 -0.19
C HIS A 352 13.39 7.89 -0.34
N HIS A 353 12.56 8.60 -1.10
CA HIS A 353 12.71 10.02 -1.40
C HIS A 353 11.81 10.94 -0.55
N HIS A 354 11.30 10.47 0.60
CA HIS A 354 10.40 11.21 1.50
C HIS A 354 9.04 11.61 0.90
N GLU A 355 8.62 10.93 -0.15
CA GLU A 355 7.28 11.04 -0.75
C GLU A 355 6.38 9.86 -0.34
N ASP A 356 6.56 9.38 0.90
CA ASP A 356 5.84 8.22 1.41
C ASP A 356 4.33 8.48 1.48
N VAL A 357 3.59 7.72 0.72
CA VAL A 357 2.12 7.80 0.68
C VAL A 357 1.50 7.52 2.06
N ARG A 358 2.15 6.74 2.91
CA ARG A 358 1.67 6.41 4.26
C ARG A 358 1.55 7.66 5.14
N GLU A 359 2.52 8.58 5.06
CA GLU A 359 2.46 9.86 5.78
C GLU A 359 1.26 10.70 5.33
N ARG A 360 1.00 10.80 4.02
CA ARG A 360 -0.19 11.49 3.50
C ARG A 360 -1.48 10.84 3.96
N THR A 361 -1.52 9.51 3.98
CA THR A 361 -2.67 8.73 4.45
C THR A 361 -2.96 8.98 5.92
N LEU A 362 -1.94 8.98 6.78
CA LEU A 362 -2.10 9.27 8.21
C LEU A 362 -2.54 10.72 8.45
N ASN A 363 -1.96 11.68 7.73
CA ASN A 363 -2.37 13.08 7.84
C ASN A 363 -3.84 13.26 7.45
N SER A 364 -4.28 12.66 6.33
CA SER A 364 -5.69 12.68 5.92
C SER A 364 -6.62 12.00 6.94
N LEU A 365 -6.15 10.93 7.59
CA LEU A 365 -6.90 10.24 8.64
C LEU A 365 -7.03 11.13 9.89
N MET A 366 -5.94 11.78 10.29
CA MET A 366 -5.91 12.70 11.43
C MET A 366 -6.82 13.92 11.21
N GLU A 367 -6.82 14.48 9.99
CA GLU A 367 -7.73 15.57 9.62
C GLU A 367 -9.19 15.12 9.64
N ARG A 368 -9.51 13.98 9.04
CA ARG A 368 -10.87 13.43 8.97
C ARG A 368 -11.49 13.22 10.36
N TYR A 369 -10.70 12.77 11.33
CA TYR A 369 -11.14 12.45 12.70
C TYR A 369 -10.67 13.48 13.72
N HIS A 370 -10.42 14.72 13.30
CA HIS A 370 -10.14 15.90 14.12
C HIS A 370 -9.10 15.66 15.24
N VAL A 371 -8.03 14.89 14.93
CA VAL A 371 -6.98 14.59 15.90
C VAL A 371 -6.21 15.85 16.27
N ASP A 372 -5.93 16.03 17.56
CA ASP A 372 -5.01 17.07 18.05
C ASP A 372 -3.58 16.76 17.55
N GLN A 373 -3.21 17.39 16.42
CA GLN A 373 -1.90 17.18 15.78
C GLN A 373 -0.74 17.56 16.72
N GLY A 374 -0.92 18.55 17.57
CA GLY A 374 0.07 18.97 18.57
C GLY A 374 0.31 17.88 19.62
N GLN A 375 -0.75 17.26 20.12
CA GLN A 375 -0.68 16.13 21.04
C GLN A 375 -0.07 14.90 20.36
N ALA A 376 -0.55 14.54 19.19
CA ALA A 376 -0.02 13.41 18.41
C ALA A 376 1.48 13.52 18.18
N ALA A 377 1.97 14.70 17.77
CA ALA A 377 3.38 14.95 17.54
C ALA A 377 4.22 14.89 18.84
N ARG A 378 3.67 15.28 20.00
CA ARG A 378 4.36 15.14 21.30
C ARG A 378 4.49 13.67 21.69
N VAL A 379 3.41 12.91 21.57
CA VAL A 379 3.39 11.48 21.87
C VAL A 379 4.32 10.71 20.93
N GLU A 380 4.29 11.00 19.63
CA GLU A 380 5.18 10.40 18.64
C GLU A 380 6.65 10.63 19.00
N ARG A 381 7.08 11.88 19.20
CA ARG A 381 8.48 12.18 19.58
C ARG A 381 8.91 11.46 20.84
N LYS A 382 8.04 11.38 21.85
CA LYS A 382 8.35 10.69 23.11
C LYS A 382 8.45 9.18 22.92
N ALA A 383 7.54 8.61 22.16
CA ALA A 383 7.54 7.18 21.84
C ALA A 383 8.79 6.77 21.05
N LEU A 384 9.15 7.54 20.01
CA LEU A 384 10.34 7.28 19.21
C LEU A 384 11.63 7.48 20.02
N HIS A 385 11.69 8.49 20.88
CA HIS A 385 12.83 8.68 21.78
C HIS A 385 12.97 7.53 22.79
N ALA A 386 11.86 7.01 23.30
CA ALA A 386 11.84 5.82 24.16
C ALA A 386 12.29 4.57 23.40
N PHE A 387 11.82 4.41 22.16
CA PHE A 387 12.22 3.31 21.28
C PHE A 387 13.75 3.31 21.07
N ASP A 388 14.32 4.43 20.74
CA ASP A 388 15.76 4.57 20.44
C ASP A 388 16.65 4.15 21.63
N GLN A 389 16.14 4.21 22.87
CA GLN A 389 16.87 3.78 24.08
C GLN A 389 16.86 2.26 24.31
N VAL A 390 15.79 1.57 23.89
CA VAL A 390 15.59 0.14 24.20
C VAL A 390 15.63 -0.78 22.98
N ALA A 391 15.74 -0.22 21.77
CA ALA A 391 15.66 -0.98 20.52
C ALA A 391 16.70 -2.10 20.42
N ASP A 392 17.91 -1.90 20.92
CA ASP A 392 18.96 -2.92 20.97
C ASP A 392 18.60 -4.05 21.92
N ALA A 393 18.23 -3.71 23.16
CA ALA A 393 17.93 -4.68 24.19
C ALA A 393 16.71 -5.55 23.83
N TRP A 394 15.78 -5.00 23.05
CA TRP A 394 14.56 -5.67 22.64
C TRP A 394 14.60 -6.28 21.24
N ASN A 395 15.74 -6.20 20.54
CA ASN A 395 15.92 -6.71 19.19
C ASN A 395 14.88 -6.14 18.20
N LEU A 396 14.73 -4.80 18.22
CA LEU A 396 13.75 -4.06 17.41
C LEU A 396 14.39 -3.26 16.25
N LYS A 397 15.70 -3.42 16.00
CA LYS A 397 16.40 -2.65 14.96
C LYS A 397 16.06 -3.10 13.54
N ASP A 398 15.76 -4.38 13.37
CA ASP A 398 15.42 -4.94 12.08
C ASP A 398 13.92 -4.81 11.82
N GLY A 399 13.54 -4.38 10.61
CA GLY A 399 12.15 -4.19 10.22
C GLY A 399 11.63 -2.75 10.44
N ASN A 400 10.32 -2.58 10.31
CA ASN A 400 9.63 -1.28 10.36
C ASN A 400 9.05 -0.93 11.75
N TRP A 401 9.54 -1.55 12.83
CA TRP A 401 8.98 -1.40 14.19
C TRP A 401 8.96 0.06 14.68
N ARG A 402 9.99 0.83 14.33
CA ARG A 402 10.09 2.24 14.68
C ARG A 402 9.00 3.06 13.99
N ASP A 403 8.80 2.82 12.70
CA ASP A 403 7.78 3.50 11.90
C ASP A 403 6.38 3.13 12.39
N LEU A 404 6.13 1.84 12.64
CA LEU A 404 4.87 1.33 13.16
C LEU A 404 4.47 2.00 14.49
N LEU A 405 5.45 2.18 15.41
CA LEU A 405 5.23 2.91 16.65
C LEU A 405 4.88 4.38 16.40
N GLY A 406 5.59 5.03 15.48
CA GLY A 406 5.34 6.43 15.09
C GLY A 406 3.94 6.61 14.51
N TRP A 407 3.55 5.72 13.58
CA TRP A 407 2.22 5.75 12.97
C TRP A 407 1.11 5.55 14.01
N ALA A 408 1.26 4.55 14.88
CA ALA A 408 0.30 4.31 15.95
C ALA A 408 0.18 5.51 16.91
N ALA A 409 1.31 6.16 17.21
CA ALA A 409 1.33 7.36 18.05
C ALA A 409 0.61 8.56 17.41
N LYS A 410 0.70 8.73 16.09
CA LYS A 410 -0.04 9.77 15.36
C LYS A 410 -1.56 9.58 15.44
N VAL A 411 -2.03 8.36 15.33
CA VAL A 411 -3.47 8.06 15.18
C VAL A 411 -4.13 7.47 16.45
N HIS A 412 -3.44 7.44 17.59
CA HIS A 412 -3.97 6.79 18.80
C HIS A 412 -5.28 7.39 19.33
N GLU A 413 -5.59 8.64 18.99
CA GLU A 413 -6.79 9.36 19.41
C GLU A 413 -7.92 9.44 18.36
N ILE A 414 -7.78 8.87 17.16
CA ILE A 414 -8.81 8.99 16.10
C ILE A 414 -10.21 8.51 16.54
N GLY A 415 -10.29 7.62 17.50
CA GLY A 415 -11.55 7.13 18.02
C GLY A 415 -12.29 8.14 18.94
N LEU A 416 -11.66 9.25 19.35
CA LEU A 416 -12.30 10.31 20.14
C LEU A 416 -13.41 11.00 19.37
N ASP A 417 -13.29 11.08 18.06
CA ASP A 417 -14.31 11.66 17.18
C ASP A 417 -15.61 10.84 17.18
N ILE A 418 -15.54 9.53 17.50
CA ILE A 418 -16.72 8.69 17.68
C ILE A 418 -17.29 8.82 19.09
N ALA A 419 -16.46 8.55 20.12
CA ALA A 419 -16.86 8.68 21.52
C ALA A 419 -15.65 8.64 22.46
N HIS A 420 -15.68 9.43 23.53
CA HIS A 420 -14.64 9.38 24.57
C HIS A 420 -14.59 8.01 25.30
N TYR A 421 -15.78 7.39 25.51
CA TYR A 421 -15.86 6.07 26.13
C TYR A 421 -15.34 5.01 25.16
N HIS A 422 -14.29 4.30 25.56
CA HIS A 422 -13.63 3.27 24.76
C HIS A 422 -13.01 3.76 23.42
N TYR A 423 -12.59 5.02 23.30
CA TYR A 423 -12.03 5.57 22.06
C TYR A 423 -10.88 4.72 21.48
N HIS A 424 -10.07 4.07 22.31
CA HIS A 424 -9.04 3.13 21.85
C HIS A 424 -9.60 1.91 21.10
N LYS A 425 -10.84 1.49 21.39
CA LYS A 425 -11.53 0.43 20.64
C LYS A 425 -12.08 0.96 19.32
N HIS A 426 -12.65 2.15 19.35
CA HIS A 426 -13.16 2.81 18.14
C HIS A 426 -12.02 3.13 17.19
N GLY A 427 -10.91 3.67 17.67
CA GLY A 427 -9.71 3.94 16.88
C GLY A 427 -9.13 2.69 16.23
N ALA A 428 -9.01 1.60 17.00
CA ALA A 428 -8.55 0.33 16.46
C ALA A 428 -9.46 -0.19 15.33
N TYR A 429 -10.79 -0.15 15.54
CA TYR A 429 -11.75 -0.54 14.51
C TYR A 429 -11.63 0.30 13.24
N LEU A 430 -11.51 1.63 13.38
CA LEU A 430 -11.33 2.53 12.26
C LEU A 430 -10.05 2.19 11.46
N ILE A 431 -8.93 1.94 12.15
CA ILE A 431 -7.67 1.58 11.50
C ILE A 431 -7.81 0.23 10.79
N GLU A 432 -8.34 -0.79 11.46
CA GLU A 432 -8.43 -2.16 10.95
C GLU A 432 -9.34 -2.27 9.72
N HIS A 433 -10.37 -1.40 9.60
CA HIS A 433 -11.43 -1.51 8.58
C HIS A 433 -11.44 -0.36 7.56
N SER A 434 -10.48 0.58 7.63
CA SER A 434 -10.33 1.64 6.63
C SER A 434 -9.37 1.21 5.53
N ASP A 435 -9.54 1.78 4.33
CA ASP A 435 -8.60 1.62 3.22
C ASP A 435 -7.44 2.61 3.40
N LEU A 436 -6.35 2.15 3.97
CA LEU A 436 -5.15 2.93 4.23
C LEU A 436 -4.15 2.76 3.08
N ALA A 437 -4.06 3.76 2.21
CA ALA A 437 -3.12 3.75 1.09
C ALA A 437 -1.66 3.66 1.57
N GLY A 438 -0.87 2.78 0.95
CA GLY A 438 0.52 2.55 1.29
C GLY A 438 0.77 1.52 2.38
N PHE A 439 -0.26 1.12 3.13
CA PHE A 439 -0.15 0.12 4.19
C PHE A 439 -0.47 -1.29 3.69
N SER A 440 0.30 -2.27 4.15
CA SER A 440 -0.08 -3.67 4.05
C SER A 440 -1.22 -3.98 5.04
N ARG A 441 -1.89 -5.12 4.86
CA ARG A 441 -2.89 -5.56 5.83
C ARG A 441 -2.29 -5.89 7.18
N GLU A 442 -1.09 -6.43 7.18
CA GLU A 442 -0.32 -6.78 8.37
C GLU A 442 0.05 -5.52 9.17
N ASP A 443 0.65 -4.49 8.52
CA ASP A 443 0.95 -3.21 9.18
C ASP A 443 -0.31 -2.56 9.76
N GLN A 444 -1.41 -2.61 9.00
CA GLN A 444 -2.70 -2.05 9.41
C GLN A 444 -3.26 -2.77 10.65
N GLN A 445 -3.17 -4.11 10.69
CA GLN A 445 -3.59 -4.91 11.83
C GLN A 445 -2.71 -4.67 13.06
N MET A 446 -1.39 -4.63 12.89
CA MET A 446 -0.45 -4.34 13.98
C MET A 446 -0.66 -2.93 14.55
N MET A 447 -0.84 -1.92 13.69
CA MET A 447 -1.15 -0.55 14.12
C MET A 447 -2.48 -0.48 14.87
N ALA A 448 -3.52 -1.16 14.38
CA ALA A 448 -4.80 -1.27 15.05
C ALA A 448 -4.67 -1.93 16.44
N LEU A 449 -3.83 -2.96 16.55
CA LEU A 449 -3.60 -3.66 17.81
C LEU A 449 -2.83 -2.79 18.82
N LEU A 450 -1.87 -1.99 18.39
CA LEU A 450 -1.20 -0.97 19.22
C LEU A 450 -2.21 0.06 19.76
N VAL A 451 -3.05 0.60 18.85
CA VAL A 451 -4.09 1.56 19.25
C VAL A 451 -5.15 0.89 20.15
N ARG A 452 -5.45 -0.40 19.96
CA ARG A 452 -6.36 -1.13 20.83
C ARG A 452 -5.79 -1.33 22.24
N GLY A 453 -4.47 -1.55 22.34
CA GLY A 453 -3.75 -1.85 23.57
C GLY A 453 -3.26 -0.62 24.35
N HIS A 454 -3.24 0.58 23.76
CA HIS A 454 -2.58 1.76 24.35
C HIS A 454 -3.24 2.28 25.64
N ARG A 455 -4.41 1.80 26.00
CA ARG A 455 -5.15 2.22 27.20
C ARG A 455 -5.89 1.05 27.82
N ARG A 456 -5.92 1.01 29.18
CA ARG A 456 -6.61 -0.02 29.97
C ARG A 456 -6.06 -1.42 29.66
N ASN A 457 -6.97 -2.38 29.41
CA ASN A 457 -6.62 -3.77 29.22
C ASN A 457 -6.00 -4.04 27.84
N ILE A 458 -4.86 -4.70 27.82
CA ILE A 458 -4.20 -5.17 26.60
C ILE A 458 -4.81 -6.53 26.22
N PRO A 459 -5.25 -6.74 24.96
CA PRO A 459 -5.84 -8.01 24.51
C PRO A 459 -4.75 -9.08 24.28
N LYS A 460 -4.28 -9.70 25.39
CA LYS A 460 -3.13 -10.61 25.42
C LYS A 460 -3.21 -11.71 24.36
N ASP A 461 -4.39 -12.29 24.15
CA ASP A 461 -4.58 -13.41 23.21
C ASP A 461 -4.26 -12.99 21.77
N ARG A 462 -4.68 -11.77 21.38
CA ARG A 462 -4.40 -11.22 20.03
C ARG A 462 -2.91 -10.99 19.78
N TYR A 463 -2.13 -10.64 20.82
CA TYR A 463 -0.67 -10.54 20.73
C TYR A 463 -0.03 -11.93 20.66
N ALA A 464 -0.54 -12.90 21.42
CA ALA A 464 -0.01 -14.26 21.42
C ALA A 464 -0.22 -14.99 20.08
N GLU A 465 -1.29 -14.69 19.35
CA GLU A 465 -1.57 -15.22 18.01
C GLU A 465 -0.47 -14.86 16.99
N LEU A 466 0.29 -13.78 17.23
CA LEU A 466 1.38 -13.31 16.35
C LEU A 466 2.75 -13.92 16.68
N GLY A 467 2.85 -14.82 17.66
CA GLY A 467 4.11 -15.47 18.02
C GLY A 467 5.21 -14.47 18.42
N ASP A 468 6.39 -14.60 17.83
CA ASP A 468 7.55 -13.74 18.15
C ASP A 468 7.31 -12.26 17.80
N GLU A 469 6.59 -11.98 16.74
CA GLU A 469 6.20 -10.61 16.39
C GLU A 469 5.26 -10.01 17.45
N GLY A 470 4.39 -10.82 18.02
CA GLY A 470 3.50 -10.41 19.11
C GLY A 470 4.26 -9.96 20.37
N VAL A 471 5.40 -10.58 20.68
CA VAL A 471 6.28 -10.13 21.77
C VAL A 471 6.88 -8.75 21.46
N LYS A 472 7.37 -8.55 20.24
CA LYS A 472 7.90 -7.26 19.79
C LYS A 472 6.80 -6.18 19.79
N LEU A 473 5.61 -6.53 19.29
CA LEU A 473 4.46 -5.62 19.25
C LEU A 473 3.98 -5.23 20.66
N LEU A 474 4.02 -6.16 21.62
CA LEU A 474 3.71 -5.85 23.03
C LEU A 474 4.71 -4.84 23.61
N ARG A 475 6.00 -4.98 23.32
CA ARG A 475 7.04 -4.01 23.70
C ARG A 475 6.77 -2.63 23.11
N LEU A 476 6.37 -2.55 21.83
CA LEU A 476 5.94 -1.27 21.22
C LEU A 476 4.69 -0.70 21.92
N CYS A 477 3.73 -1.54 22.27
CA CYS A 477 2.53 -1.12 23.01
C CYS A 477 2.92 -0.50 24.36
N VAL A 478 3.88 -1.07 25.07
CA VAL A 478 4.41 -0.53 26.34
C VAL A 478 5.03 0.87 26.10
N LEU A 479 5.82 1.04 25.04
CA LEU A 479 6.42 2.35 24.70
C LEU A 479 5.36 3.40 24.34
N LEU A 480 4.33 3.01 23.60
CA LEU A 480 3.22 3.90 23.25
C LEU A 480 2.46 4.34 24.52
N ARG A 481 2.15 3.41 25.43
CA ARG A 481 1.52 3.69 26.72
C ARG A 481 2.36 4.62 27.57
N PHE A 482 3.66 4.35 27.68
CA PHE A 482 4.62 5.22 28.34
C PHE A 482 4.60 6.65 27.78
N ALA A 483 4.64 6.81 26.47
CA ALA A 483 4.63 8.12 25.83
C ALA A 483 3.31 8.89 26.09
N ILE A 484 2.18 8.20 26.09
CA ILE A 484 0.86 8.78 26.35
C ILE A 484 0.76 9.24 27.81
N LEU A 485 1.23 8.43 28.78
CA LEU A 485 1.25 8.81 30.20
C LEU A 485 2.03 10.11 30.42
N PHE A 486 3.17 10.28 29.76
CA PHE A 486 3.99 11.50 29.80
C PHE A 486 3.25 12.73 29.31
N HIS A 487 2.30 12.59 28.40
CA HIS A 487 1.57 13.70 27.76
C HIS A 487 0.09 13.74 28.15
N HIS A 488 -0.29 13.02 29.22
CA HIS A 488 -1.68 12.97 29.69
C HIS A 488 -2.24 14.36 30.05
N ILE A 489 -1.42 15.26 30.60
CA ILE A 489 -1.80 16.62 31.01
C ILE A 489 -1.81 17.59 29.81
N ARG A 490 -1.76 17.17 28.58
CA ARG A 490 -1.87 18.04 27.34
C ARG A 490 -1.21 19.44 27.44
N GLY A 491 -0.33 19.67 28.42
CA GLY A 491 0.31 20.95 28.68
C GLY A 491 1.64 21.13 27.94
N THR A 492 2.12 22.38 27.92
CA THR A 492 3.46 22.74 27.37
C THR A 492 4.59 22.55 28.39
N GLN A 493 4.29 21.94 29.54
CA GLN A 493 5.28 21.74 30.59
C GLN A 493 6.42 20.84 30.10
N GLN A 494 7.66 21.29 30.31
CA GLN A 494 8.83 20.49 29.98
C GLN A 494 8.90 19.28 30.90
N MET A 495 8.73 18.11 30.30
CA MET A 495 8.91 16.85 31.03
C MET A 495 10.40 16.55 31.20
N PRO A 496 10.78 15.88 32.30
CA PRO A 496 12.17 15.57 32.58
C PRO A 496 12.74 14.60 31.55
N LYS A 497 14.07 14.61 31.42
CA LYS A 497 14.76 13.54 30.73
C LYS A 497 14.67 12.29 31.60
N VAL A 498 14.22 11.18 31.02
CA VAL A 498 14.15 9.86 31.67
C VAL A 498 15.04 8.89 30.92
N GLU A 499 15.67 8.00 31.68
CA GLU A 499 16.47 6.90 31.14
C GLU A 499 15.63 5.61 31.18
N LEU A 500 15.68 4.87 30.09
CA LEU A 500 14.92 3.63 29.92
C LEU A 500 15.86 2.44 29.72
N HIS A 501 15.61 1.37 30.46
CA HIS A 501 16.35 0.12 30.29
C HIS A 501 15.35 -1.04 30.06
N GLY A 502 15.48 -1.69 28.92
CA GLY A 502 14.64 -2.83 28.52
C GLY A 502 15.24 -4.15 28.98
N GLY A 503 14.46 -4.96 29.72
CA GLY A 503 14.74 -6.38 29.96
C GLY A 503 13.83 -7.27 29.12
N ASP A 504 13.89 -8.60 29.28
CA ASP A 504 13.12 -9.55 28.46
C ASP A 504 11.62 -9.23 28.44
N ASN A 505 11.02 -9.10 29.63
CA ASN A 505 9.62 -8.72 29.82
C ASN A 505 9.53 -7.57 30.83
N SER A 506 10.45 -6.62 30.79
CA SER A 506 10.48 -5.50 31.73
C SER A 506 10.94 -4.21 31.09
N LEU A 507 10.48 -3.10 31.65
CA LEU A 507 10.94 -1.75 31.37
C LEU A 507 11.23 -1.04 32.68
N ASP A 508 12.48 -0.62 32.87
CA ASP A 508 12.89 0.24 33.98
C ASP A 508 12.94 1.69 33.52
N VAL A 509 12.25 2.55 34.26
CA VAL A 509 12.14 3.98 33.98
C VAL A 509 12.82 4.75 35.11
N ALA A 510 13.95 5.40 34.84
CA ALA A 510 14.66 6.21 35.81
C ALA A 510 14.37 7.71 35.60
N PHE A 511 13.79 8.34 36.60
CA PHE A 511 13.55 9.77 36.67
C PHE A 511 14.72 10.47 37.36
N PRO A 512 14.90 11.80 37.17
CA PRO A 512 15.82 12.58 38.00
C PRO A 512 15.45 12.46 39.48
N GLU A 513 16.46 12.44 40.35
CA GLU A 513 16.31 12.31 41.77
C GLU A 513 15.32 13.34 42.36
N GLY A 514 14.37 12.91 43.15
CA GLY A 514 13.35 13.74 43.81
C GLY A 514 12.24 14.25 42.89
N TRP A 515 12.25 13.91 41.59
CA TRP A 515 11.23 14.40 40.68
C TRP A 515 9.86 13.75 40.91
N LEU A 516 9.83 12.45 41.15
CA LEU A 516 8.57 11.70 41.36
C LEU A 516 7.86 12.11 42.65
N GLU A 517 8.60 12.39 43.73
CA GLU A 517 8.04 12.87 45.00
C GLU A 517 7.33 14.23 44.82
N GLN A 518 7.82 15.06 43.91
CA GLN A 518 7.21 16.35 43.56
C GLN A 518 6.06 16.22 42.56
N ASN A 519 5.91 15.06 41.90
CA ASN A 519 4.93 14.81 40.84
C ASN A 519 4.07 13.57 41.16
N GLN A 520 3.36 13.62 42.31
CA GLN A 520 2.58 12.50 42.86
C GLN A 520 1.52 11.93 41.89
N LEU A 521 0.91 12.78 41.03
CA LEU A 521 -0.04 12.29 40.03
C LEU A 521 0.64 11.40 39.01
N THR A 522 1.82 11.79 38.51
CA THR A 522 2.60 10.97 37.58
C THR A 522 3.04 9.66 38.25
N GLN A 523 3.46 9.71 39.51
CA GLN A 523 3.80 8.52 40.30
C GLN A 523 2.60 7.56 40.38
N ALA A 524 1.42 8.08 40.68
CA ALA A 524 0.19 7.26 40.78
C ALA A 524 -0.20 6.69 39.41
N ASP A 525 -0.05 7.45 38.32
CA ASP A 525 -0.34 6.98 36.95
C ASP A 525 0.60 5.82 36.58
N PHE A 526 1.89 5.92 36.85
CA PHE A 526 2.84 4.83 36.65
C PHE A 526 2.58 3.61 37.50
N ALA A 527 2.16 3.79 38.75
CA ALA A 527 1.77 2.67 39.64
C ALA A 527 0.55 1.91 39.06
N ASN A 528 -0.48 2.64 38.61
CA ASN A 528 -1.64 2.05 37.95
C ASN A 528 -1.23 1.34 36.64
N GLU A 529 -0.32 1.92 35.88
CA GLU A 529 0.17 1.34 34.64
C GLU A 529 0.93 0.02 34.87
N ALA A 530 1.76 -0.03 35.91
CA ALA A 530 2.45 -1.25 36.33
C ALA A 530 1.47 -2.40 36.63
N GLU A 531 0.32 -2.11 37.25
CA GLU A 531 -0.73 -3.10 37.50
C GLU A 531 -1.36 -3.62 36.19
N TRP A 532 -1.59 -2.73 35.21
CA TRP A 532 -2.12 -3.13 33.91
C TRP A 532 -1.15 -4.02 33.13
N LEU A 533 0.13 -3.67 33.13
CA LEU A 533 1.18 -4.42 32.45
C LEU A 533 1.46 -5.77 33.12
N ALA A 534 1.39 -5.85 34.44
CA ALA A 534 1.53 -7.11 35.15
C ALA A 534 0.51 -8.18 34.72
N ARG A 535 -0.70 -7.79 34.32
CA ARG A 535 -1.74 -8.73 33.82
C ARG A 535 -1.35 -9.45 32.53
N VAL A 536 -0.46 -8.87 31.74
CA VAL A 536 0.08 -9.48 30.53
C VAL A 536 1.47 -10.07 30.72
N GLY A 537 1.96 -10.12 31.97
CA GLY A 537 3.26 -10.68 32.31
C GLY A 537 4.44 -9.75 32.03
N PHE A 538 4.18 -8.42 31.95
CA PHE A 538 5.22 -7.41 31.73
C PHE A 538 5.46 -6.59 33.01
N VAL A 539 6.71 -6.37 33.39
CA VAL A 539 7.10 -5.66 34.62
C VAL A 539 7.50 -4.22 34.26
N LEU A 540 6.84 -3.26 34.89
CA LEU A 540 7.23 -1.84 34.78
C LEU A 540 7.79 -1.41 36.16
N SER A 541 9.07 -1.03 36.20
CA SER A 541 9.75 -0.48 37.36
C SER A 541 10.00 1.00 37.17
N VAL A 542 9.73 1.80 38.20
CA VAL A 542 9.90 3.26 38.14
C VAL A 542 10.70 3.71 39.35
N ARG A 543 11.77 4.44 39.15
CA ARG A 543 12.68 4.94 40.18
C ARG A 543 13.14 6.37 39.93
#